data_79677500e7d2522cabec35c22ca83368
#
_entry.id   79677500e7d2522cabec35c22ca83368
#
_cell.length_a   1.000
_cell.length_b   1.000
_cell.length_c   1.000
_cell.angle_alpha   90.00
_cell.angle_beta   90.00
_cell.angle_gamma   90.00
#
_symmetry.space_group_name_H-M   'P 1'
#
loop_
_entity.id
_entity.type
_entity.pdbx_description
1 polymer ?
#
loop_
_entity_poly.entity_id
_entity_poly.type
_entity_poly.pdbx_seq_one_letter_code
_entity_poly.pdbx_strand_id
1 'polypeptide(L)'
;MNGSCACGAVTYTTPTDKPLMLFHCHCIDCRKQSASAFGTSAIFPFFSVADNPSVSYFIRQCDSGRKQRCYFCIKCGSRILHAHILEDGNPETVAVKGGLLENLDWTGGMHLFCRSAVVPIPEGVKRWEAEPDF
;
A
#
# COMPACT_ATOMS: atom_id res chain seq x y z
N MET A 1 -11.95 -7.97 5.25
CA MET A 1 -10.88 -8.49 6.16
C MET A 1 -10.48 -7.39 7.14
N ASN A 2 -9.93 -7.80 8.28
CA ASN A 2 -9.53 -6.88 9.33
C ASN A 2 -8.06 -6.50 9.21
N GLY A 3 -7.75 -5.28 9.57
CA GLY A 3 -6.39 -4.78 9.63
C GLY A 3 -6.11 -4.03 10.92
N SER A 4 -4.84 -3.99 11.31
CA SER A 4 -4.40 -3.32 12.54
C SER A 4 -2.96 -2.85 12.39
N CYS A 5 -2.65 -1.68 12.95
CA CYS A 5 -1.26 -1.25 13.13
C CYS A 5 -0.57 -2.06 14.23
N ALA A 6 0.74 -1.91 14.36
CA ALA A 6 1.53 -2.71 15.31
C ALA A 6 1.08 -2.52 16.77
N CYS A 7 0.68 -1.31 17.18
CA CYS A 7 0.26 -1.03 18.56
C CYS A 7 -1.24 -1.24 18.82
N GLY A 8 -2.03 -1.49 17.78
CA GLY A 8 -3.47 -1.69 17.88
C GLY A 8 -4.31 -0.41 17.99
N ALA A 9 -3.70 0.77 18.00
CA ALA A 9 -4.45 2.03 18.09
C ALA A 9 -5.28 2.32 16.83
N VAL A 10 -4.87 1.77 15.69
CA VAL A 10 -5.57 1.90 14.41
C VAL A 10 -6.03 0.53 13.96
N THR A 11 -7.35 0.34 13.91
CA THR A 11 -7.98 -0.87 13.39
C THR A 11 -9.02 -0.49 12.35
N TYR A 12 -9.23 -1.36 11.38
CA TYR A 12 -10.21 -1.13 10.31
C TYR A 12 -10.67 -2.46 9.71
N THR A 13 -11.78 -2.39 9.00
CA THR A 13 -12.26 -3.51 8.19
C THR A 13 -12.32 -3.03 6.73
N THR A 14 -11.77 -3.81 5.82
CA THR A 14 -11.79 -3.50 4.39
C THR A 14 -13.21 -3.63 3.83
N PRO A 15 -13.55 -2.88 2.75
CA PRO A 15 -14.89 -2.94 2.15
C PRO A 15 -15.26 -4.29 1.56
N THR A 16 -14.26 -5.07 1.15
CA THR A 16 -14.45 -6.39 0.54
C THR A 16 -13.58 -7.43 1.26
N ASP A 17 -13.94 -8.70 1.13
CA ASP A 17 -13.22 -9.81 1.78
C ASP A 17 -11.86 -10.09 1.13
N LYS A 18 -11.68 -9.68 -0.12
CA LYS A 18 -10.43 -9.89 -0.88
C LYS A 18 -10.03 -8.60 -1.56
N PRO A 19 -8.73 -8.35 -1.72
CA PRO A 19 -8.29 -7.22 -2.51
C PRO A 19 -8.57 -7.45 -4.00
N LEU A 20 -8.66 -6.36 -4.73
CA LEU A 20 -8.77 -6.38 -6.19
C LEU A 20 -7.47 -6.84 -6.84
N MET A 21 -6.34 -6.44 -6.26
CA MET A 21 -4.99 -6.75 -6.73
C MET A 21 -4.02 -6.76 -5.56
N LEU A 22 -2.90 -7.45 -5.73
CA LEU A 22 -1.80 -7.47 -4.77
C LEU A 22 -0.51 -7.12 -5.50
N PHE A 23 0.20 -6.11 -5.02
CA PHE A 23 1.47 -5.66 -5.58
C PHE A 23 2.60 -5.73 -4.58
N HIS A 24 3.76 -6.17 -5.05
CA HIS A 24 5.05 -6.03 -4.36
C HIS A 24 5.85 -4.97 -5.11
N CYS A 25 6.03 -3.81 -4.50
CA CYS A 25 6.70 -2.67 -5.12
C CYS A 25 8.14 -2.54 -4.64
N HIS A 26 9.07 -2.64 -5.57
CA HIS A 26 10.51 -2.60 -5.31
C HIS A 26 11.11 -1.19 -5.43
N CYS A 27 10.31 -0.16 -5.63
CA CYS A 27 10.82 1.20 -5.76
C CYS A 27 11.53 1.66 -4.49
N ILE A 28 12.42 2.63 -4.64
CA ILE A 28 13.24 3.12 -3.53
C ILE A 28 12.36 3.66 -2.39
N ASP A 29 11.27 4.37 -2.71
CA ASP A 29 10.35 4.87 -1.69
C ASP A 29 9.67 3.75 -0.91
N CYS A 30 9.22 2.70 -1.60
CA CYS A 30 8.60 1.55 -0.93
C CYS A 30 9.61 0.79 -0.07
N ARG A 31 10.85 0.68 -0.51
CA ARG A 31 11.93 0.10 0.30
C ARG A 31 12.16 0.92 1.56
N LYS A 32 12.23 2.24 1.45
CA LYS A 32 12.46 3.12 2.59
C LYS A 32 11.29 3.13 3.58
N GLN A 33 10.06 3.23 3.09
CA GLN A 33 8.90 3.26 3.97
C GLN A 33 8.70 1.97 4.75
N SER A 34 9.03 0.83 4.15
CA SER A 34 8.91 -0.48 4.79
C SER A 34 10.18 -0.90 5.54
N ALA A 35 11.29 -0.18 5.33
CA ALA A 35 12.62 -0.55 5.80
C ALA A 35 12.96 -1.99 5.41
N SER A 36 12.60 -2.39 4.19
CA SER A 36 12.70 -3.76 3.69
C SER A 36 13.03 -3.77 2.20
N ALA A 37 13.08 -4.95 1.60
CA ALA A 37 13.39 -5.12 0.18
C ALA A 37 12.30 -4.60 -0.75
N PHE A 38 11.03 -4.61 -0.30
CA PHE A 38 9.90 -4.07 -1.06
C PHE A 38 8.72 -3.78 -0.11
N GLY A 39 7.77 -2.97 -0.59
CA GLY A 39 6.51 -2.76 0.10
C GLY A 39 5.39 -3.54 -0.58
N THR A 40 4.46 -4.08 0.19
CA THR A 40 3.31 -4.79 -0.34
C THR A 40 2.05 -3.95 -0.20
N SER A 41 1.33 -3.79 -1.30
CA SER A 41 0.07 -3.05 -1.36
C SER A 41 -1.06 -3.96 -1.85
N ALA A 42 -2.08 -4.08 -1.02
CA ALA A 42 -3.32 -4.75 -1.37
C ALA A 42 -4.33 -3.67 -1.78
N ILE A 43 -4.84 -3.74 -3.00
CA ILE A 43 -5.72 -2.70 -3.56
C ILE A 43 -7.16 -3.04 -3.22
N PHE A 44 -7.85 -2.10 -2.58
CA PHE A 44 -9.25 -2.22 -2.22
C PHE A 44 -10.07 -1.06 -2.79
N PRO A 45 -11.40 -1.23 -2.93
CA PRO A 45 -12.26 -0.08 -3.12
C PRO A 45 -12.03 0.96 -2.04
N PHE A 46 -12.23 2.23 -2.36
CA PHE A 46 -11.95 3.33 -1.44
C PHE A 46 -12.64 3.16 -0.09
N PHE A 47 -11.89 3.39 0.97
CA PHE A 47 -12.38 3.64 2.31
C PHE A 47 -11.38 4.55 3.02
N SER A 48 -11.81 5.16 4.11
CA SER A 48 -10.97 6.12 4.85
C SER A 48 -10.66 5.63 6.25
N VAL A 49 -9.46 5.95 6.70
CA VAL A 49 -9.03 5.79 8.10
C VAL A 49 -8.80 7.15 8.78
N ALA A 50 -9.12 8.24 8.07
CA ALA A 50 -8.79 9.62 8.50
C ALA A 50 -9.51 10.05 9.78
N ASP A 51 -10.63 9.42 10.11
CA ASP A 51 -11.41 9.77 11.32
C ASP A 51 -10.76 9.24 12.61
N ASN A 52 -9.82 8.31 12.53
CA ASN A 52 -9.13 7.80 13.71
C ASN A 52 -8.13 8.86 14.21
N PRO A 53 -8.23 9.28 15.49
CA PRO A 53 -7.35 10.32 16.02
C PRO A 53 -5.87 9.92 16.10
N SER A 54 -5.58 8.63 16.03
CA SER A 54 -4.20 8.11 16.01
C SER A 54 -3.60 8.06 14.60
N VAL A 55 -4.33 8.51 13.60
CA VAL A 55 -3.88 8.52 12.20
C VAL A 55 -3.45 9.92 11.79
N SER A 56 -2.30 10.00 11.15
CA SER A 56 -1.86 11.20 10.44
C SER A 56 -1.40 10.80 9.04
N TYR A 57 -1.00 11.76 8.24
CA TYR A 57 -0.47 11.50 6.90
C TYR A 57 0.56 12.54 6.50
N PHE A 58 1.36 12.17 5.51
CA PHE A 58 2.16 13.13 4.74
C PHE A 58 1.84 12.96 3.26
N ILE A 59 2.16 13.99 2.48
CA ILE A 59 1.91 13.98 1.05
C ILE A 59 3.20 13.61 0.34
N ARG A 60 3.11 12.57 -0.52
CA ARG A 60 4.20 12.13 -1.37
C ARG A 60 3.85 12.41 -2.83
N GLN A 61 4.84 12.88 -3.59
CA GLN A 61 4.72 12.95 -5.04
C GLN A 61 5.31 11.69 -5.67
N CYS A 62 4.51 11.02 -6.51
CA CYS A 62 4.91 9.81 -7.23
C CYS A 62 5.67 10.18 -8.52
N ASP A 63 6.39 9.21 -9.10
CA ASP A 63 7.09 9.38 -10.38
C ASP A 63 6.14 9.82 -11.51
N SER A 64 4.88 9.39 -11.44
CA SER A 64 3.84 9.79 -12.39
C SER A 64 3.44 11.27 -12.31
N GLY A 65 3.94 12.01 -11.31
CA GLY A 65 3.50 13.36 -11.00
C GLY A 65 2.27 13.44 -10.10
N ARG A 66 1.62 12.31 -9.84
CA ARG A 66 0.48 12.25 -8.91
C ARG A 66 0.96 12.45 -7.48
N LYS A 67 0.08 13.02 -6.66
CA LYS A 67 0.30 13.13 -5.22
C LYS A 67 -0.58 12.11 -4.51
N GLN A 68 -0.08 11.60 -3.38
CA GLN A 68 -0.86 10.69 -2.55
C GLN A 68 -0.67 11.01 -1.07
N ARG A 69 -1.73 10.77 -0.30
CA ARG A 69 -1.65 10.78 1.16
C ARG A 69 -1.16 9.43 1.62
N CYS A 70 -0.11 9.46 2.42
CA CYS A 70 0.47 8.27 3.02
C CYS A 70 0.11 8.26 4.49
N TYR A 71 -0.91 7.52 4.85
CA TYR A 71 -1.43 7.45 6.22
C TYR A 71 -0.59 6.52 7.09
N PHE A 72 -0.38 6.93 8.32
CA PHE A 72 0.39 6.15 9.31
C PHE A 72 -0.15 6.35 10.72
N CYS A 73 0.16 5.41 11.61
CA CYS A 73 -0.18 5.52 13.03
C CYS A 73 0.83 6.45 13.73
N ILE A 74 0.34 7.48 14.42
CA ILE A 74 1.21 8.42 15.12
C ILE A 74 1.85 7.82 16.38
N LYS A 75 1.32 6.71 16.89
CA LYS A 75 1.82 6.04 18.10
C LYS A 75 2.93 5.03 17.81
N CYS A 76 2.79 4.22 16.77
CA CYS A 76 3.76 3.18 16.44
C CYS A 76 4.47 3.36 15.09
N GLY A 77 4.03 4.31 14.26
CA GLY A 77 4.64 4.58 12.97
C GLY A 77 4.26 3.61 11.85
N SER A 78 3.41 2.61 12.11
CA SER A 78 2.97 1.68 11.05
C SER A 78 2.32 2.44 9.90
N ARG A 79 2.77 2.18 8.67
CA ARG A 79 2.10 2.69 7.47
C ARG A 79 0.82 1.90 7.27
N ILE A 80 -0.27 2.60 6.97
CA ILE A 80 -1.60 1.99 6.93
C ILE A 80 -2.07 1.83 5.50
N LEU A 81 -2.27 2.92 4.80
CA LEU A 81 -2.70 2.91 3.40
C LEU A 81 -2.27 4.20 2.70
N HIS A 82 -2.24 4.12 1.38
CA HIS A 82 -1.98 5.25 0.51
C HIS A 82 -3.21 5.52 -0.35
N ALA A 83 -3.56 6.80 -0.50
CA ALA A 83 -4.69 7.23 -1.32
C ALA A 83 -4.27 8.38 -2.22
N HIS A 84 -4.50 8.26 -3.53
CA HIS A 84 -4.23 9.34 -4.47
C HIS A 84 -5.10 10.57 -4.15
N ILE A 85 -4.51 11.75 -4.29
CA ILE A 85 -5.21 13.02 -4.15
C ILE A 85 -5.74 13.40 -5.53
N LEU A 86 -7.06 13.53 -5.63
CA LEU A 86 -7.75 13.97 -6.84
C LEU A 86 -8.23 15.40 -6.65
N GLU A 87 -8.42 16.14 -7.74
CA GLU A 87 -9.03 17.48 -7.71
C GLU A 87 -10.50 17.38 -7.29
N ASP A 88 -11.20 16.35 -7.75
CA ASP A 88 -12.61 16.11 -7.45
C ASP A 88 -12.81 14.76 -6.76
N GLY A 89 -13.34 14.82 -5.54
CA GLY A 89 -13.78 13.62 -4.83
C GLY A 89 -12.66 12.71 -4.34
N ASN A 90 -13.04 11.48 -4.02
CA ASN A 90 -12.15 10.45 -3.54
C ASN A 90 -11.67 9.56 -4.69
N PRO A 91 -10.48 8.95 -4.59
CA PRO A 91 -10.06 7.96 -5.57
C PRO A 91 -10.99 6.74 -5.53
N GLU A 92 -11.02 5.97 -6.62
CA GLU A 92 -11.82 4.74 -6.67
C GLU A 92 -11.28 3.65 -5.75
N THR A 93 -9.96 3.64 -5.56
CA THR A 93 -9.26 2.61 -4.78
C THR A 93 -8.25 3.21 -3.83
N VAL A 94 -7.84 2.40 -2.86
CA VAL A 94 -6.74 2.69 -1.95
C VAL A 94 -5.76 1.53 -1.93
N ALA A 95 -4.49 1.84 -1.66
CA ALA A 95 -3.42 0.85 -1.50
C ALA A 95 -3.19 0.60 -0.01
N VAL A 96 -3.77 -0.47 0.50
CA VAL A 96 -3.61 -0.88 1.91
C VAL A 96 -2.30 -1.62 2.07
N LYS A 97 -1.54 -1.31 3.11
CA LYS A 97 -0.27 -2.00 3.38
C LYS A 97 -0.56 -3.44 3.82
N GLY A 98 -0.09 -4.40 3.02
CA GLY A 98 -0.48 -5.80 3.16
C GLY A 98 -0.13 -6.43 4.50
N GLY A 99 1.00 -6.03 5.09
CA GLY A 99 1.44 -6.59 6.37
C GLY A 99 0.52 -6.30 7.56
N LEU A 100 -0.41 -5.36 7.44
CA LEU A 100 -1.37 -5.05 8.50
C LEU A 100 -2.64 -5.90 8.43
N LEU A 101 -2.85 -6.60 7.31
CA LEU A 101 -4.08 -7.35 7.07
C LEU A 101 -4.01 -8.76 7.64
N GLU A 102 -5.07 -9.16 8.32
CA GLU A 102 -5.25 -10.55 8.78
C GLU A 102 -5.75 -11.40 7.62
N ASN A 103 -5.23 -12.63 7.51
CA ASN A 103 -5.68 -13.62 6.52
C ASN A 103 -5.54 -13.19 5.05
N LEU A 104 -4.59 -12.28 4.76
CA LEU A 104 -4.30 -11.93 3.38
C LEU A 104 -3.70 -13.14 2.65
N ASP A 105 -4.22 -13.44 1.47
CA ASP A 105 -3.60 -14.40 0.56
C ASP A 105 -2.45 -13.68 -0.17
N TRP A 106 -1.21 -14.06 0.15
CA TRP A 106 0.01 -13.47 -0.41
C TRP A 106 0.41 -14.06 -1.75
N THR A 107 -0.31 -15.09 -2.21
CA THR A 107 0.01 -15.73 -3.50
C THR A 107 -0.46 -14.87 -4.67
N GLY A 108 0.22 -15.01 -5.81
CA GLY A 108 -0.15 -14.30 -7.03
C GLY A 108 0.14 -12.81 -7.05
N GLY A 109 0.95 -12.31 -6.12
CA GLY A 109 1.37 -10.91 -6.10
C GLY A 109 2.15 -10.53 -7.36
N MET A 110 1.82 -9.37 -7.92
CA MET A 110 2.53 -8.81 -9.08
C MET A 110 3.67 -7.92 -8.60
N HIS A 111 4.77 -7.89 -9.34
CA HIS A 111 5.95 -7.12 -8.95
C HIS A 111 6.13 -5.87 -9.79
N LEU A 112 6.28 -4.73 -9.12
CA LEU A 112 6.48 -3.41 -9.74
C LEU A 112 7.88 -2.87 -9.44
N PHE A 113 8.38 -2.02 -10.33
CA PHE A 113 9.69 -1.38 -10.19
C PHE A 113 10.82 -2.41 -10.01
N CYS A 114 10.76 -3.47 -10.77
CA CYS A 114 11.74 -4.56 -10.70
C CYS A 114 13.16 -4.09 -11.02
N ARG A 115 13.31 -2.98 -11.74
CA ARG A 115 14.63 -2.35 -12.01
C ARG A 115 15.37 -1.97 -10.73
N SER A 116 14.65 -1.75 -9.63
CA SER A 116 15.21 -1.36 -8.33
C SER A 116 15.23 -2.49 -7.31
N ALA A 117 14.87 -3.72 -7.73
CA ALA A 117 14.80 -4.88 -6.84
C ALA A 117 16.18 -5.21 -6.28
N VAL A 118 16.21 -5.55 -4.99
CA VAL A 118 17.43 -5.98 -4.27
C VAL A 118 17.38 -7.44 -3.84
N VAL A 119 16.29 -8.12 -4.17
CA VAL A 119 16.09 -9.56 -3.96
C VAL A 119 15.60 -10.19 -5.26
N PRO A 120 15.79 -11.51 -5.46
CA PRO A 120 15.28 -12.19 -6.65
C PRO A 120 13.77 -12.06 -6.77
N ILE A 121 13.28 -11.91 -8.00
CA ILE A 121 11.87 -11.93 -8.30
C ILE A 121 11.52 -13.34 -8.78
N PRO A 122 10.45 -13.96 -8.23
CA PRO A 122 10.07 -15.30 -8.64
C PRO A 122 9.81 -15.40 -10.13
N GLU A 123 10.15 -16.54 -10.72
CA GLU A 123 9.80 -16.81 -12.11
C GLU A 123 8.29 -17.00 -12.27
N GLY A 124 7.76 -16.63 -13.44
CA GLY A 124 6.35 -16.83 -13.79
C GLY A 124 5.37 -15.82 -13.22
N VAL A 125 5.82 -14.87 -12.38
CA VAL A 125 4.94 -13.80 -11.88
C VAL A 125 4.85 -12.67 -12.90
N LYS A 126 3.72 -11.96 -12.89
CA LYS A 126 3.62 -10.71 -13.64
C LYS A 126 4.53 -9.67 -13.01
N ARG A 127 5.32 -9.01 -13.85
CA ARG A 127 6.29 -8.01 -13.39
C ARG A 127 6.44 -6.87 -14.38
N TRP A 128 6.79 -5.71 -13.86
CA TRP A 128 7.12 -4.52 -14.65
C TRP A 128 8.40 -3.91 -14.13
N GLU A 129 9.25 -3.40 -15.03
CA GLU A 129 10.50 -2.76 -14.65
C GLU A 129 10.29 -1.39 -13.98
N ALA A 130 9.13 -0.77 -14.22
CA ALA A 130 8.68 0.47 -13.59
C ALA A 130 7.21 0.32 -13.17
N GLU A 131 6.37 1.31 -13.49
CA GLU A 131 4.94 1.27 -13.21
C GLU A 131 4.23 0.24 -14.11
N PRO A 132 3.08 -0.29 -13.66
CA PRO A 132 2.29 -1.15 -14.52
C PRO A 132 1.71 -0.37 -15.69
N ASP A 133 1.39 -1.09 -16.78
CA ASP A 133 0.88 -0.52 -18.03
C ASP A 133 -0.66 -0.43 -18.07
N PHE A 134 -1.30 -0.52 -16.94
CA PHE A 134 -2.75 -0.38 -16.85
C PHE A 134 -3.16 0.64 -15.78
#